data_50589edb76865ba1c1031c1c734a4d7c
#
_entry.id   50589edb76865ba1c1031c1c734a4d7c
#
_cell.length_a   1.000
_cell.length_b   1.000
_cell.length_c   1.000
_cell.angle_alpha   90.00
_cell.angle_beta   90.00
_cell.angle_gamma   90.00
#
_symmetry.space_group_name_H-M   'P 1'
#
loop_
_entity.id
_entity.type
_entity.pdbx_description
1 polymer ?
#
loop_
_entity_poly.entity_id
_entity_poly.type
_entity_poly.pdbx_seq_one_letter_code
_entity_poly.pdbx_strand_id
1 'polypeptide(L)'
;MRVAITGSSGLIGSALVERLRANGHEVTRLVRSRDRAGGPGAAYWDPARGEVDAAGLEGHDVVIHLAGESLVGLWTARKKARIRDSRVRGTRLLAEALAALSRPPAVLLSASAIGFYGARPPDVGLDE
;
A
#
# COMPACT_ATOMS: atom_id res chain seq x y z
N MET A 1 -0.67 18.39 2.17
CA MET A 1 0.21 17.25 2.52
C MET A 1 0.61 16.52 1.25
N ARG A 2 1.79 15.91 1.25
CA ARG A 2 2.27 15.00 0.21
C ARG A 2 1.96 13.56 0.65
N VAL A 3 1.12 12.88 -0.11
CA VAL A 3 0.62 11.53 0.24
C VAL A 3 1.04 10.53 -0.84
N ALA A 4 1.74 9.47 -0.45
CA ALA A 4 2.06 8.37 -1.35
C ALA A 4 1.09 7.20 -1.13
N ILE A 5 0.63 6.56 -2.21
CA ILE A 5 -0.40 5.50 -2.14
C ILE A 5 0.01 4.30 -2.98
N THR A 6 0.10 3.12 -2.36
CA THR A 6 0.12 1.85 -3.08
C THR A 6 -1.31 1.35 -3.31
N GLY A 7 -1.53 0.53 -4.34
CA GLY A 7 -2.88 0.04 -4.65
C GLY A 7 -3.84 1.12 -5.14
N SER A 8 -3.32 2.24 -5.62
CA SER A 8 -4.05 3.44 -6.08
C SER A 8 -4.99 3.22 -7.27
N SER A 9 -4.92 2.06 -7.93
CA SER A 9 -5.82 1.67 -9.03
C SER A 9 -6.95 0.71 -8.60
N GLY A 10 -6.95 0.28 -7.33
CA GLY A 10 -8.02 -0.54 -6.77
C GLY A 10 -9.26 0.29 -6.43
N LEU A 11 -10.35 -0.39 -6.03
CA LEU A 11 -11.64 0.24 -5.69
C LEU A 11 -11.48 1.36 -4.65
N ILE A 12 -10.86 1.05 -3.51
CA ILE A 12 -10.65 2.04 -2.43
C ILE A 12 -9.59 3.06 -2.84
N GLY A 13 -8.48 2.59 -3.43
CA GLY A 13 -7.35 3.45 -3.78
C GLY A 13 -7.70 4.51 -4.82
N SER A 14 -8.51 4.21 -5.84
CA SER A 14 -8.91 5.19 -6.85
C SER A 14 -9.79 6.29 -6.26
N ALA A 15 -10.80 5.90 -5.47
CA ALA A 15 -11.67 6.85 -4.78
C ALA A 15 -10.89 7.75 -3.78
N LEU A 16 -9.93 7.14 -3.07
CA LEU A 16 -9.09 7.89 -2.13
C LEU A 16 -8.17 8.89 -2.84
N VAL A 17 -7.55 8.51 -3.97
CA VAL A 17 -6.73 9.42 -4.79
C VAL A 17 -7.56 10.63 -5.25
N GLU A 18 -8.75 10.38 -5.76
CA GLU A 18 -9.66 11.43 -6.19
C GLU A 18 -10.02 12.38 -5.03
N ARG A 19 -10.42 11.81 -3.90
CA ARG A 19 -10.80 12.59 -2.71
C ARG A 19 -9.66 13.44 -2.16
N LEU A 20 -8.45 12.88 -2.06
CA LEU A 20 -7.28 13.59 -1.57
C LEU A 20 -6.90 14.76 -2.49
N ARG A 21 -6.93 14.54 -3.80
CA ARG A 21 -6.66 15.60 -4.79
C ARG A 21 -7.70 16.71 -4.74
N ALA A 22 -8.97 16.37 -4.61
CA ALA A 22 -10.06 17.33 -4.46
C ALA A 22 -9.91 18.20 -3.19
N ASN A 23 -9.26 17.67 -2.15
CA ASN A 23 -8.94 18.40 -0.93
C ASN A 23 -7.58 19.13 -0.97
N GLY A 24 -6.96 19.26 -2.14
CA GLY A 24 -5.71 19.99 -2.33
C GLY A 24 -4.44 19.27 -1.85
N HIS A 25 -4.48 17.94 -1.69
CA HIS A 25 -3.29 17.17 -1.36
C HIS A 25 -2.53 16.75 -2.63
N GLU A 26 -1.20 16.74 -2.54
CA GLU A 26 -0.35 16.17 -3.58
C GLU A 26 -0.32 14.65 -3.41
N VAL A 27 -0.70 13.91 -4.46
CA VAL A 27 -0.78 12.46 -4.40
C VAL A 27 0.20 11.82 -5.36
N THR A 28 1.13 11.04 -4.82
CA THR A 28 2.06 10.17 -5.54
C THR A 28 1.53 8.74 -5.54
N ARG A 29 1.31 8.19 -6.72
CA ARG A 29 0.84 6.81 -6.90
C ARG A 29 2.01 5.87 -7.05
N LEU A 30 2.14 4.86 -6.20
CA LEU A 30 3.14 3.82 -6.37
C LEU A 30 2.61 2.79 -7.37
N VAL A 31 3.34 2.64 -8.47
CA VAL A 31 2.93 1.82 -9.62
C VAL A 31 4.00 0.81 -10.00
N ARG A 32 3.58 -0.37 -10.51
CA ARG A 32 4.47 -1.45 -10.93
C ARG A 32 5.00 -1.31 -12.34
N SER A 33 4.48 -0.40 -13.14
CA SER A 33 4.96 -0.11 -14.49
C SER A 33 6.01 1.00 -14.43
N ARG A 34 7.22 0.74 -14.92
CA ARG A 34 8.29 1.74 -15.00
C ARG A 34 7.91 2.90 -15.92
N ASP A 35 7.21 2.61 -17.02
CA ASP A 35 6.75 3.65 -17.95
C ASP A 35 5.77 4.63 -17.29
N ARG A 36 4.93 4.12 -16.36
CA ARG A 36 3.99 4.96 -15.61
C ARG A 36 4.62 5.67 -14.42
N ALA A 37 5.74 5.16 -13.91
CA ALA A 37 6.44 5.76 -12.79
C ALA A 37 7.28 6.98 -13.20
N GLY A 38 7.64 7.10 -14.48
CA GLY A 38 8.42 8.24 -15.00
C GLY A 38 7.65 9.56 -15.12
N GLY A 39 6.35 9.57 -14.82
CA GLY A 39 5.50 10.76 -14.88
C GLY A 39 5.30 11.46 -13.53
N PRO A 40 4.84 12.71 -13.55
CA PRO A 40 4.57 13.46 -12.33
C PRO A 40 3.49 12.77 -11.48
N GLY A 41 3.70 12.72 -10.18
CA GLY A 41 2.77 12.09 -9.23
C GLY A 41 2.75 10.56 -9.29
N ALA A 42 3.82 9.94 -9.77
CA ALA A 42 4.00 8.50 -9.75
C ALA A 42 5.44 8.12 -9.35
N ALA A 43 5.57 7.02 -8.61
CA ALA A 43 6.85 6.42 -8.23
C ALA A 43 6.80 4.91 -8.48
N TYR A 44 7.94 4.28 -8.71
CA TYR A 44 8.02 2.86 -8.97
C TYR A 44 8.02 2.03 -7.68
N TRP A 45 7.22 0.96 -7.68
CA TRP A 45 7.19 -0.01 -6.59
C TRP A 45 6.74 -1.38 -7.09
N ASP A 46 7.61 -2.37 -7.04
CA ASP A 46 7.31 -3.75 -7.42
C ASP A 46 7.77 -4.74 -6.34
N PRO A 47 6.86 -5.18 -5.46
CA PRO A 47 7.19 -6.11 -4.38
C PRO A 47 7.57 -7.51 -4.86
N ALA A 48 7.17 -7.90 -6.09
CA ALA A 48 7.56 -9.19 -6.65
C ALA A 48 9.04 -9.22 -7.02
N ARG A 49 9.60 -8.06 -7.38
CA ARG A 49 11.02 -7.88 -7.69
C ARG A 49 11.84 -7.38 -6.51
N GLY A 50 11.20 -6.98 -5.42
CA GLY A 50 11.88 -6.35 -4.29
C GLY A 50 12.39 -4.95 -4.60
N GLU A 51 11.74 -4.23 -5.53
CA GLU A 51 12.18 -2.94 -6.01
C GLU A 51 11.24 -1.82 -5.56
N VAL A 52 11.82 -0.72 -5.12
CA VAL A 52 11.10 0.51 -4.76
C VAL A 52 11.95 1.74 -5.09
N ASP A 53 11.32 2.74 -5.67
CA ASP A 53 11.92 4.06 -5.88
C ASP A 53 11.86 4.86 -4.56
N ALA A 54 12.89 4.69 -3.74
CA ALA A 54 13.01 5.40 -2.47
C ALA A 54 13.10 6.92 -2.67
N ALA A 55 13.78 7.38 -3.72
CA ALA A 55 13.88 8.82 -4.02
C ALA A 55 12.51 9.44 -4.31
N GLY A 56 11.64 8.71 -5.00
CA GLY A 56 10.26 9.12 -5.24
C GLY A 56 9.37 9.16 -4.01
N LEU A 57 9.84 8.60 -2.87
CA LEU A 57 9.12 8.62 -1.59
C LEU A 57 9.66 9.66 -0.60
N GLU A 58 10.81 10.27 -0.90
CA GLU A 58 11.47 11.21 0.01
C GLU A 58 10.59 12.43 0.33
N GLY A 59 10.44 12.73 1.61
CA GLY A 59 9.72 13.90 2.10
C GLY A 59 8.20 13.86 1.89
N HIS A 60 7.59 12.69 1.75
CA HIS A 60 6.15 12.54 1.89
C HIS A 60 5.73 12.62 3.35
N ASP A 61 4.57 13.20 3.63
CA ASP A 61 4.02 13.32 4.98
C ASP A 61 3.36 12.02 5.43
N VAL A 62 2.66 11.35 4.51
CA VAL A 62 1.86 10.15 4.76
C VAL A 62 2.07 9.14 3.65
N VAL A 63 2.19 7.87 4.02
CA VAL A 63 2.13 6.74 3.07
C VAL A 63 0.94 5.86 3.40
N ILE A 64 0.13 5.54 2.39
CA ILE A 64 -1.06 4.68 2.52
C ILE A 64 -0.84 3.40 1.71
N HIS A 65 -0.80 2.27 2.40
CA HIS A 65 -0.54 0.96 1.81
C HIS A 65 -1.83 0.14 1.67
N LEU A 66 -2.40 0.16 0.45
CA LEU A 66 -3.62 -0.58 0.10
C LEU A 66 -3.35 -1.73 -0.88
N ALA A 67 -2.12 -1.91 -1.32
CA ALA A 67 -1.79 -2.92 -2.31
C ALA A 67 -1.81 -4.33 -1.71
N GLY A 68 -2.32 -5.26 -2.47
CA GLY A 68 -2.33 -6.67 -2.16
C GLY A 68 -2.94 -7.48 -3.30
N GLU A 69 -2.62 -8.75 -3.37
CA GLU A 69 -3.25 -9.66 -4.32
C GLU A 69 -4.76 -9.73 -4.05
N SER A 70 -5.56 -9.70 -5.12
CA SER A 70 -7.03 -9.80 -5.02
C SER A 70 -7.45 -11.09 -4.30
N LEU A 71 -8.42 -10.98 -3.41
CA LEU A 71 -9.02 -12.13 -2.71
C LEU A 71 -10.07 -12.85 -3.56
N VAL A 72 -10.49 -12.25 -4.67
CA VAL A 72 -11.51 -12.81 -5.57
C VAL A 72 -10.95 -13.99 -6.34
N GLY A 73 -11.76 -15.05 -6.48
CA GLY A 73 -11.47 -16.24 -7.25
C GLY A 73 -11.23 -17.49 -6.41
N LEU A 74 -10.81 -18.57 -7.06
CA LEU A 74 -10.58 -19.86 -6.42
C LEU A 74 -9.32 -19.82 -5.52
N TRP A 75 -9.46 -20.25 -4.28
CA TRP A 75 -8.39 -20.23 -3.28
C TRP A 75 -7.52 -21.49 -3.33
N THR A 76 -6.86 -21.68 -4.46
CA THR A 76 -5.83 -22.73 -4.61
C THR A 76 -4.63 -22.44 -3.69
N ALA A 77 -3.79 -23.46 -3.44
CA ALA A 77 -2.55 -23.27 -2.68
C ALA A 77 -1.67 -22.15 -3.26
N ARG A 78 -1.56 -22.08 -4.60
CA ARG A 78 -0.82 -21.03 -5.31
C ARG A 78 -1.44 -19.64 -5.10
N LYS A 79 -2.77 -19.53 -5.13
CA LYS A 79 -3.47 -18.27 -4.89
C LYS A 79 -3.27 -17.79 -3.46
N LYS A 80 -3.40 -18.70 -2.48
CA LYS A 80 -3.15 -18.39 -1.05
C LYS A 80 -1.72 -17.90 -0.81
N ALA A 81 -0.73 -18.55 -1.43
CA ALA A 81 0.66 -18.11 -1.36
C ALA A 81 0.83 -16.69 -1.90
N ARG A 82 0.29 -16.38 -3.08
CA ARG A 82 0.32 -15.01 -3.65
C ARG A 82 -0.34 -13.97 -2.75
N ILE A 83 -1.50 -14.31 -2.17
CA ILE A 83 -2.21 -13.43 -1.23
C ILE A 83 -1.33 -13.11 -0.03
N ARG A 84 -0.73 -14.13 0.58
CA ARG A 84 0.17 -13.98 1.73
C ARG A 84 1.41 -13.18 1.35
N ASP A 85 2.10 -13.57 0.28
CA ASP A 85 3.38 -12.97 -0.11
C ASP A 85 3.21 -11.51 -0.54
N SER A 86 2.13 -11.17 -1.22
CA SER A 86 1.85 -9.78 -1.61
C SER A 86 1.72 -8.86 -0.38
N ARG A 87 1.20 -9.38 0.73
CA ARG A 87 1.06 -8.62 1.97
C ARG A 87 2.34 -8.61 2.79
N VAL A 88 2.91 -9.78 3.08
CA VAL A 88 4.09 -9.88 3.93
C VAL A 88 5.31 -9.22 3.29
N ARG A 89 5.63 -9.60 2.05
CA ARG A 89 6.81 -9.05 1.35
C ARG A 89 6.57 -7.60 0.93
N GLY A 90 5.36 -7.29 0.44
CA GLY A 90 5.04 -5.94 0.00
C GLY A 90 5.09 -4.92 1.13
N THR A 91 4.47 -5.24 2.27
CA THR A 91 4.49 -4.35 3.43
C THR A 91 5.90 -4.21 4.01
N ARG A 92 6.66 -5.32 4.11
CA ARG A 92 8.04 -5.28 4.59
C ARG A 92 8.93 -4.41 3.70
N LEU A 93 8.92 -4.63 2.38
CA LEU A 93 9.70 -3.86 1.43
C LEU A 93 9.40 -2.35 1.56
N LEU A 94 8.13 -2.00 1.65
CA LEU A 94 7.73 -0.61 1.79
C LEU A 94 8.21 -0.02 3.12
N ALA A 95 7.99 -0.72 4.23
CA ALA A 95 8.38 -0.25 5.57
C ALA A 95 9.90 -0.08 5.69
N GLU A 96 10.69 -1.03 5.18
CA GLU A 96 12.16 -0.95 5.17
C GLU A 96 12.64 0.23 4.31
N ALA A 97 12.05 0.43 3.14
CA ALA A 97 12.39 1.56 2.28
C ALA A 97 12.07 2.91 2.96
N LEU A 98 10.91 3.02 3.61
CA LEU A 98 10.51 4.24 4.32
C LEU A 98 11.43 4.53 5.52
N ALA A 99 11.82 3.50 6.26
CA ALA A 99 12.73 3.63 7.40
C ALA A 99 14.14 4.08 7.00
N ALA A 100 14.55 3.81 5.76
CA ALA A 100 15.86 4.20 5.23
C ALA A 100 15.90 5.61 4.62
N LEU A 101 14.76 6.31 4.53
CA LEU A 101 14.71 7.68 3.99
C LEU A 101 15.39 8.69 4.92
N SER A 102 15.94 9.73 4.33
CA SER A 102 16.49 10.87 5.11
C SER A 102 15.38 11.68 5.80
N ARG A 103 14.22 11.74 5.17
CA ARG A 103 13.00 12.38 5.69
C ARG A 103 11.83 11.41 5.57
N PRO A 104 11.72 10.45 6.51
CA PRO A 104 10.65 9.46 6.48
C PRO A 104 9.28 10.12 6.70
N PRO A 105 8.19 9.51 6.22
CA PRO A 105 6.84 10.00 6.47
C PRO A 105 6.52 9.92 7.98
N ALA A 106 5.72 10.87 8.45
CA ALA A 106 5.25 10.88 9.83
C ALA A 106 4.27 9.72 10.11
N VAL A 107 3.57 9.24 9.08
CA VAL A 107 2.53 8.21 9.21
C VAL A 107 2.60 7.18 8.07
N LEU A 108 2.56 5.91 8.43
CA LEU A 108 2.29 4.79 7.53
C LEU A 108 0.95 4.17 7.91
N LEU A 109 -0.05 4.28 7.05
CA LEU A 109 -1.34 3.60 7.17
C LEU A 109 -1.31 2.33 6.33
N SER A 110 -1.50 1.17 6.93
CA SER A 110 -1.55 -0.11 6.22
C SER A 110 -2.92 -0.75 6.37
N ALA A 111 -3.49 -1.19 5.25
CA ALA A 111 -4.74 -1.94 5.28
C ALA A 111 -4.52 -3.29 5.96
N SER A 112 -5.33 -3.57 6.97
CA SER A 112 -5.41 -4.84 7.68
C SER A 112 -6.68 -5.60 7.29
N ALA A 113 -6.97 -6.70 7.95
CA ALA A 113 -8.14 -7.52 7.70
C ALA A 113 -8.75 -8.02 9.02
N ILE A 114 -10.07 -7.97 9.12
CA ILE A 114 -10.82 -8.44 10.29
C ILE A 114 -10.57 -9.91 10.61
N GLY A 115 -10.23 -10.73 9.62
CA GLY A 115 -9.89 -12.14 9.79
C GLY A 115 -8.65 -12.39 10.66
N PHE A 116 -7.84 -11.36 10.95
CA PHE A 116 -6.72 -11.45 11.87
C PHE A 116 -7.17 -11.85 13.29
N TYR A 117 -8.31 -11.36 13.74
CA TYR A 117 -8.85 -11.63 15.08
C TYR A 117 -9.49 -13.02 15.20
N GLY A 118 -9.68 -13.74 14.08
CA GLY A 118 -10.35 -15.04 14.05
C GLY A 118 -11.86 -14.97 14.33
N ALA A 119 -12.51 -16.12 14.44
CA ALA A 119 -13.90 -16.20 14.86
C ALA A 119 -14.00 -15.97 16.37
N ARG A 120 -14.81 -14.99 16.77
CA ARG A 120 -15.07 -14.65 18.17
C ARG A 120 -16.58 -14.67 18.43
N PRO A 121 -17.01 -14.97 19.67
CA PRO A 121 -18.41 -14.80 20.07
C PRO A 121 -18.87 -13.35 19.87
N PRO A 122 -20.18 -13.12 19.59
CA PRO A 122 -20.70 -11.78 19.29
C PRO A 122 -20.57 -10.76 20.43
N ASP A 123 -20.40 -11.23 21.64
CA ASP A 123 -20.29 -10.45 22.88
C ASP A 123 -18.83 -10.06 23.21
N VAL A 124 -17.87 -10.54 22.44
CA VAL A 124 -16.46 -10.20 22.62
C VAL A 124 -16.11 -9.01 21.74
N GLY A 125 -15.82 -7.86 22.35
CA GLY A 125 -15.23 -6.70 21.67
C GLY A 125 -13.88 -7.07 21.09
N LEU A 126 -13.61 -6.59 19.86
CA LEU A 126 -12.30 -6.69 19.24
C LEU A 126 -11.64 -5.32 19.34
N ASP A 127 -10.56 -5.24 20.09
CA ASP A 127 -9.72 -4.05 20.25
C ASP A 127 -8.28 -4.36 19.77
N GLU A 128 -7.48 -3.33 19.55
CA GLU A 128 -6.08 -3.42 19.10
C GLU A 128 -5.13 -3.78 20.24
#